data_c408b7e0ba2d39a9c92a17150450df87
#
_entry.id   c408b7e0ba2d39a9c92a17150450df87
#
_cell.length_a   1.000
_cell.length_b   1.000
_cell.length_c   1.000
_cell.angle_alpha   90.00
_cell.angle_beta   90.00
_cell.angle_gamma   90.00
#
_symmetry.space_group_name_H-M   'P 1'
#
loop_
_entity.id
_entity.type
_entity.pdbx_description
1 polymer ?
#
loop_
_entity_poly.entity_id
_entity_poly.type
_entity_poly.pdbx_seq_one_letter_code
_entity_poly.pdbx_strand_id
1 'polypeptide(L)'
;MSTHVVNEFHALPDRADDVMNLLIELSPISRTRPGCQAISLRRNQDDPTNIVGDTRWATRQDYDNYLAWRTDSGYTAQFEEMLAQPMSIRYFDEVRAW
;
A
#
# COMPACT_ATOMS: atom_id res chain seq x y z
N MET A 1 -14.63 -10.97 -9.94
CA MET A 1 -14.73 -10.18 -8.70
C MET A 1 -13.37 -9.60 -8.35
N SER A 2 -13.34 -8.38 -7.81
CA SER A 2 -12.11 -7.72 -7.43
C SER A 2 -11.72 -8.05 -5.99
N THR A 3 -10.42 -7.97 -5.70
CA THR A 3 -9.88 -8.06 -4.35
C THR A 3 -9.44 -6.66 -3.92
N HIS A 4 -9.87 -6.25 -2.72
CA HIS A 4 -9.40 -5.02 -2.10
C HIS A 4 -8.25 -5.36 -1.15
N VAL A 5 -7.15 -4.64 -1.26
CA VAL A 5 -5.99 -4.83 -0.40
C VAL A 5 -5.73 -3.53 0.34
N VAL A 6 -5.72 -3.61 1.66
CA VAL A 6 -5.41 -2.48 2.54
C VAL A 6 -4.00 -2.65 3.08
N ASN A 7 -3.14 -1.73 2.72
CA ASN A 7 -1.78 -1.65 3.24
C ASN A 7 -1.76 -0.56 4.31
N GLU A 8 -1.41 -0.91 5.53
CA GLU A 8 -1.34 0.05 6.63
C GLU A 8 0.09 0.22 7.10
N PHE A 9 0.51 1.48 7.18
CA PHE A 9 1.86 1.87 7.56
C PHE A 9 1.81 2.68 8.85
N HIS A 10 2.71 2.37 9.78
CA HIS A 10 2.95 3.15 10.98
C HIS A 10 4.38 3.66 10.91
N ALA A 11 4.55 4.91 10.46
CA ALA A 11 5.86 5.51 10.27
C ALA A 11 6.51 5.86 11.61
N LEU A 12 7.85 5.87 11.63
CA LEU A 12 8.58 6.55 12.71
C LEU A 12 8.16 8.02 12.74
N PRO A 13 8.12 8.67 13.91
CA PRO A 13 7.55 10.03 14.04
C PRO A 13 8.14 11.07 13.10
N ASP A 14 9.43 10.98 12.80
CA ASP A 14 10.15 11.92 11.91
C ASP A 14 10.23 11.44 10.46
N ARG A 15 9.60 10.32 10.11
CA ARG A 15 9.69 9.71 8.78
C ARG A 15 8.34 9.63 8.06
N ALA A 16 7.26 10.18 8.64
CA ALA A 16 5.93 10.07 8.06
C ALA A 16 5.84 10.69 6.65
N ASP A 17 6.45 11.86 6.47
CA ASP A 17 6.45 12.51 5.15
C ASP A 17 7.30 11.73 4.14
N ASP A 18 8.39 11.12 4.58
CA ASP A 18 9.23 10.27 3.72
C ASP A 18 8.45 9.05 3.24
N VAL A 19 7.69 8.41 4.12
CA VAL A 19 6.83 7.27 3.74
C VAL A 19 5.79 7.71 2.72
N MET A 20 5.09 8.83 2.98
CA MET A 20 4.06 9.33 2.07
C MET A 20 4.65 9.72 0.72
N ASN A 21 5.79 10.40 0.70
CA ASN A 21 6.45 10.82 -0.53
C ASN A 21 6.87 9.63 -1.38
N LEU A 22 7.38 8.56 -0.76
CA LEU A 22 7.75 7.35 -1.48
C LEU A 22 6.50 6.66 -2.06
N LEU A 23 5.41 6.59 -1.31
CA LEU A 23 4.15 6.04 -1.81
C LEU A 23 3.62 6.84 -3.00
N ILE A 24 3.68 8.18 -2.95
CA ILE A 24 3.26 9.04 -4.05
C ILE A 24 4.13 8.83 -5.29
N GLU A 25 5.44 8.65 -5.10
CA GLU A 25 6.37 8.38 -6.18
C GLU A 25 6.09 7.03 -6.85
N LEU A 26 5.81 5.99 -6.07
CA LEU A 26 5.66 4.63 -6.58
C LEU A 26 4.26 4.33 -7.13
N SER A 27 3.21 4.99 -6.63
CA SER A 27 1.84 4.65 -6.95
C SER A 27 1.47 4.76 -8.43
N PRO A 28 1.95 5.76 -9.20
CA PRO A 28 1.67 5.80 -10.65
C PRO A 28 2.20 4.57 -11.38
N ILE A 29 3.35 4.05 -10.97
CA ILE A 29 3.95 2.85 -11.54
C ILE A 29 3.14 1.62 -11.11
N SER A 30 2.81 1.52 -9.83
CA SER A 30 1.99 0.44 -9.29
C SER A 30 0.65 0.34 -10.02
N ARG A 31 0.04 1.49 -10.34
CA ARG A 31 -1.24 1.55 -11.03
C ARG A 31 -1.20 0.89 -12.41
N THR A 32 -0.04 0.83 -13.05
CA THR A 32 0.14 0.21 -14.37
C THR A 32 0.43 -1.28 -14.31
N ARG A 33 0.62 -1.84 -13.13
CA ARG A 33 0.95 -3.25 -12.98
C ARG A 33 -0.25 -4.15 -13.29
N PRO A 34 0.00 -5.38 -13.78
CA PRO A 34 -1.09 -6.30 -14.16
C PRO A 34 -2.10 -6.50 -13.03
N GLY A 35 -3.36 -6.31 -13.35
CA GLY A 35 -4.48 -6.51 -12.43
C GLY A 35 -4.78 -5.34 -11.50
N CYS A 36 -3.93 -4.32 -11.43
CA CYS A 36 -4.20 -3.15 -10.60
C CYS A 36 -5.32 -2.29 -11.21
N GLN A 37 -6.38 -2.06 -10.44
CA GLN A 37 -7.57 -1.34 -10.89
C GLN A 37 -7.69 0.04 -10.26
N ALA A 38 -7.22 0.22 -9.02
CA ALA A 38 -7.28 1.49 -8.31
C ALA A 38 -6.27 1.54 -7.19
N ILE A 39 -5.78 2.75 -6.88
CA ILE A 39 -4.93 3.05 -5.73
C ILE A 39 -5.41 4.35 -5.12
N SER A 40 -5.57 4.37 -3.80
CA SER A 40 -5.89 5.57 -3.03
C SER A 40 -5.03 5.62 -1.79
N LEU A 41 -4.42 6.75 -1.53
CA LEU A 41 -3.59 6.96 -0.34
C LEU A 41 -4.33 7.87 0.63
N ARG A 42 -4.31 7.50 1.91
CA ARG A 42 -4.97 8.25 2.98
C ARG A 42 -4.03 8.41 4.15
N ARG A 43 -4.14 9.54 4.82
CA ARG A 43 -3.42 9.79 6.07
C ARG A 43 -4.45 9.94 7.19
N ASN A 44 -4.18 9.33 8.34
CA ASN A 44 -5.01 9.43 9.52
C ASN A 44 -5.04 10.89 10.00
N GLN A 45 -6.23 11.47 10.16
CA GLN A 45 -6.38 12.88 10.58
C GLN A 45 -5.92 13.10 12.01
N ASP A 46 -6.02 12.08 12.87
CA ASP A 46 -5.67 12.16 14.29
C ASP A 46 -4.24 11.72 14.58
N ASP A 47 -3.62 10.99 13.63
CA ASP A 47 -2.26 10.49 13.76
C ASP A 47 -1.56 10.54 12.39
N PRO A 48 -0.80 11.60 12.10
CA PRO A 48 -0.17 11.77 10.80
C PRO A 48 0.93 10.74 10.48
N THR A 49 1.35 9.92 11.44
CA THR A 49 2.30 8.81 11.19
C THR A 49 1.60 7.56 10.66
N ASN A 50 0.28 7.50 10.75
CA ASN A 50 -0.51 6.38 10.27
C ASN A 50 -1.02 6.66 8.84
N ILE A 51 -0.61 5.84 7.90
CA ILE A 51 -0.90 5.99 6.47
C ILE A 51 -1.51 4.70 5.96
N VAL A 52 -2.53 4.82 5.11
CA VAL A 52 -3.20 3.68 4.51
C VAL A 52 -3.17 3.78 2.99
N GLY A 53 -2.70 2.72 2.34
CA GLY A 53 -2.88 2.49 0.92
C GLY A 53 -4.06 1.56 0.70
N ASP A 54 -5.11 2.06 0.04
CA ASP A 54 -6.30 1.29 -0.30
C ASP A 54 -6.24 0.99 -1.79
N THR A 55 -6.12 -0.29 -2.14
CA THR A 55 -5.90 -0.70 -3.52
C THR A 55 -6.93 -1.75 -3.93
N ARG A 56 -7.23 -1.77 -5.24
CA ARG A 56 -8.14 -2.76 -5.81
C ARG A 56 -7.45 -3.49 -6.95
N TRP A 57 -7.54 -4.80 -6.93
CA TRP A 57 -6.89 -5.70 -7.88
C TRP A 57 -7.91 -6.66 -8.50
N ALA A 58 -7.70 -7.06 -9.73
CA ALA A 58 -8.58 -8.02 -10.40
C ALA A 58 -8.65 -9.34 -9.63
N THR A 59 -7.52 -9.82 -9.10
CA THR A 59 -7.44 -11.02 -8.27
C THR A 59 -6.44 -10.82 -7.14
N ARG A 60 -6.57 -11.64 -6.09
CA ARG A 60 -5.56 -11.69 -5.02
C ARG A 60 -4.18 -12.07 -5.55
N GLN A 61 -4.12 -13.00 -6.51
CA GLN A 61 -2.86 -13.44 -7.11
C GLN A 61 -2.14 -12.29 -7.81
N ASP A 62 -2.87 -11.39 -8.46
CA ASP A 62 -2.27 -10.20 -9.10
C ASP A 62 -1.55 -9.34 -8.07
N TYR A 63 -2.15 -9.14 -6.90
CA TYR A 63 -1.49 -8.39 -5.82
C TYR A 63 -0.27 -9.15 -5.30
N ASP A 64 -0.37 -10.46 -5.07
CA ASP A 64 0.76 -11.25 -4.58
C ASP A 64 1.94 -11.19 -5.56
N ASN A 65 1.68 -11.25 -6.86
CA ASN A 65 2.70 -11.08 -7.89
C ASN A 65 3.33 -9.68 -7.85
N TYR A 66 2.51 -8.66 -7.68
CA TYR A 66 2.97 -7.28 -7.52
C TYR A 66 3.88 -7.11 -6.30
N LEU A 67 3.46 -7.66 -5.16
CA LEU A 67 4.23 -7.56 -3.91
C LEU A 67 5.59 -8.23 -4.05
N ALA A 68 5.65 -9.41 -4.68
CA ALA A 68 6.90 -10.10 -4.95
C ALA A 68 7.83 -9.25 -5.83
N TRP A 69 7.29 -8.64 -6.86
CA TRP A 69 8.05 -7.75 -7.74
C TRP A 69 8.60 -6.52 -6.99
N ARG A 70 7.79 -5.89 -6.13
CA ARG A 70 8.23 -4.75 -5.31
C ARG A 70 9.30 -5.15 -4.31
N THR A 71 9.16 -6.32 -3.68
CA THR A 71 10.13 -6.85 -2.73
C THR A 71 11.47 -7.11 -3.41
N ASP A 72 11.45 -7.74 -4.59
CA ASP A 72 12.66 -8.00 -5.38
C ASP A 72 13.34 -6.69 -5.83
N SER A 73 12.56 -5.63 -6.01
CA SER A 73 13.09 -4.30 -6.38
C SER A 73 13.70 -3.54 -5.21
N GLY A 74 13.62 -4.06 -3.97
CA GLY A 74 14.21 -3.45 -2.79
C GLY A 74 13.33 -2.42 -2.07
N TYR A 75 12.15 -2.09 -2.59
CA TYR A 75 11.29 -1.07 -1.99
C TYR A 75 10.69 -1.50 -0.66
N THR A 76 10.39 -2.79 -0.48
CA THR A 76 9.88 -3.29 0.81
C THR A 76 10.89 -3.03 1.93
N ALA A 77 12.18 -3.31 1.69
CA ALA A 77 13.24 -3.05 2.66
C ALA A 77 13.38 -1.54 2.92
N GLN A 78 13.24 -0.71 1.88
CA GLN A 78 13.31 0.74 2.03
C GLN A 78 12.17 1.27 2.93
N PHE A 79 10.95 0.75 2.77
CA PHE A 79 9.85 1.10 3.67
C PHE A 79 10.12 0.66 5.11
N GLU A 80 10.62 -0.55 5.31
CA GLU A 80 10.88 -1.09 6.65
C GLU A 80 11.79 -0.19 7.48
N GLU A 81 12.76 0.47 6.85
CA GLU A 81 13.66 1.41 7.53
C GLU A 81 12.95 2.66 8.07
N MET A 82 11.80 3.00 7.52
CA MET A 82 11.03 4.20 7.88
C MET A 82 9.85 3.89 8.80
N LEU A 83 9.58 2.62 9.08
CA LEU A 83 8.40 2.20 9.82
C LEU A 83 8.72 1.85 11.26
N ALA A 84 7.79 2.19 12.17
CA ALA A 84 7.85 1.82 13.59
C ALA A 84 7.52 0.34 13.80
N GLN A 85 6.80 -0.27 12.87
CA GLN A 85 6.42 -1.67 12.88
C GLN A 85 6.20 -2.15 11.44
N PRO A 86 6.19 -3.48 11.20
CA PRO A 86 5.96 -4.00 9.85
C PRO A 86 4.65 -3.52 9.24
N MET A 87 4.65 -3.29 7.93
CA MET A 87 3.44 -2.96 7.18
C MET A 87 2.40 -4.06 7.34
N SER A 88 1.16 -3.68 7.62
CA SER A 88 0.03 -4.61 7.64
C SER A 88 -0.57 -4.73 6.25
N ILE A 89 -0.85 -5.96 5.83
CA ILE A 89 -1.49 -6.26 4.56
C ILE A 89 -2.75 -7.07 4.85
N ARG A 90 -3.90 -6.57 4.45
CA ARG A 90 -5.18 -7.25 4.65
C ARG A 90 -5.96 -7.29 3.35
N TYR A 91 -6.62 -8.41 3.09
CA TYR A 91 -7.37 -8.69 1.87
C TYR A 91 -8.86 -8.68 2.19
N PHE A 92 -9.65 -7.96 1.38
CA PHE A 92 -11.09 -7.82 1.59
C PHE A 92 -11.85 -8.08 0.30
N ASP A 93 -13.00 -8.75 0.43
CA ASP A 93 -14.02 -8.80 -0.60
C ASP A 93 -15.02 -7.66 -0.37
N GLU A 94 -15.44 -6.99 -1.44
CA GLU A 94 -16.53 -6.05 -1.31
C GLU A 94 -17.83 -6.83 -1.18
N VAL A 95 -18.53 -6.67 -0.07
CA VAL A 95 -19.82 -7.34 0.15
C VAL A 95 -20.95 -6.56 -0.52
N ARG A 96 -20.93 -5.25 -0.40
CA ARG A 96 -21.91 -4.36 -1.02
C ARG A 96 -21.39 -2.92 -1.03
N ALA A 97 -21.67 -2.22 -2.12
CA ALA A 97 -21.46 -0.77 -2.24
C ALA A 97 -22.82 -0.10 -2.52
N TRP A 98 -22.98 1.12 -2.06
CA TRP A 98 -24.16 1.93 -2.30
C TRP A 98 -23.86 3.17 -3.11
#